data_6ba5a4889aa5260fbcb8537c32b7b8b2
#
_entry.id   6ba5a4889aa5260fbcb8537c32b7b8b2
#
_cell.length_a   1.000
_cell.length_b   1.000
_cell.length_c   1.000
_cell.angle_alpha   90.00
_cell.angle_beta   90.00
_cell.angle_gamma   90.00
#
_symmetry.space_group_name_H-M   'P 1'
#
loop_
_entity.id
_entity.type
_entity.pdbx_description
1 polymer ?
#
loop_
_entity_poly.entity_id
_entity_poly.type
_entity_poly.pdbx_seq_one_letter_code
_entity_poly.pdbx_strand_id
1 'polypeptide(L)'
;MTIEVRPARPDEYEETGRVTALAYREFADSDSWDRYLELIADVGARADIALVLAAFDDGRVLGSATLELDQRIEDDEPVLPPEQAEIRMLGVDPDRRGRGVAKALMDACFAWAAKAGKTRMLLHTTHRMKVAQAMYEAMGFERLTDRTFPDGFVLLTYQRAIEPEARQP
;
A
#
# COMPACT_ATOMS: atom_id res chain seq x y z
N MET A 1 -4.71 9.59 20.41
CA MET A 1 -4.07 8.51 19.63
C MET A 1 -2.81 9.06 18.96
N THR A 2 -1.69 8.41 19.20
CA THR A 2 -0.41 8.76 18.56
C THR A 2 -0.08 7.67 17.55
N ILE A 3 -0.05 8.01 16.27
CA ILE A 3 0.25 7.06 15.20
C ILE A 3 1.76 7.06 14.95
N GLU A 4 2.40 5.91 15.17
CA GLU A 4 3.78 5.64 14.77
C GLU A 4 3.78 4.79 13.52
N VAL A 5 4.52 5.18 12.49
CA VAL A 5 4.70 4.37 11.27
C VAL A 5 6.16 4.00 11.12
N ARG A 6 6.42 2.71 10.98
CA ARG A 6 7.76 2.14 10.79
C ARG A 6 7.67 0.79 10.09
N PRO A 7 8.80 0.25 9.62
CA PRO A 7 8.83 -1.13 9.12
C PRO A 7 8.35 -2.12 10.19
N ALA A 8 7.51 -3.05 9.79
CA ALA A 8 7.07 -4.15 10.66
C ALA A 8 8.26 -5.07 11.00
N ARG A 9 8.30 -5.57 12.22
CA ARG A 9 9.28 -6.55 12.67
C ARG A 9 8.75 -7.97 12.47
N PRO A 10 9.63 -8.99 12.40
CA PRO A 10 9.20 -10.36 12.20
C PRO A 10 8.14 -10.87 13.19
N ASP A 11 8.24 -10.49 14.46
CA ASP A 11 7.25 -10.84 15.49
C ASP A 11 5.91 -10.11 15.36
N GLU A 12 5.84 -9.12 14.48
CA GLU A 12 4.63 -8.34 14.19
C GLU A 12 3.96 -8.74 12.86
N TYR A 13 4.58 -9.60 12.05
CA TYR A 13 4.12 -9.94 10.71
C TYR A 13 2.73 -10.58 10.70
N GLU A 14 2.48 -11.50 11.62
CA GLU A 14 1.18 -12.18 11.69
C GLU A 14 0.04 -11.20 11.95
N GLU A 15 0.18 -10.34 12.94
CA GLU A 15 -0.84 -9.34 13.27
C GLU A 15 -0.99 -8.27 12.19
N THR A 16 0.13 -7.82 11.60
CA THR A 16 0.11 -6.87 10.47
C THR A 16 -0.66 -7.46 9.29
N GLY A 17 -0.39 -8.70 8.93
CA GLY A 17 -1.09 -9.39 7.85
C GLY A 17 -2.58 -9.60 8.15
N ARG A 18 -2.91 -9.99 9.36
CA ARG A 18 -4.30 -10.18 9.81
C ARG A 18 -5.13 -8.88 9.70
N VAL A 19 -4.59 -7.77 10.20
CA VAL A 19 -5.27 -6.48 10.17
C VAL A 19 -5.44 -5.99 8.74
N THR A 20 -4.41 -6.14 7.91
CA THR A 20 -4.47 -5.71 6.51
C THR A 20 -5.47 -6.55 5.71
N ALA A 21 -5.46 -7.86 5.87
CA ALA A 21 -6.43 -8.75 5.22
C ALA A 21 -7.87 -8.43 5.65
N LEU A 22 -8.08 -8.13 6.93
CA LEU A 22 -9.38 -7.72 7.45
C LEU A 22 -9.92 -6.48 6.73
N ALA A 23 -9.05 -5.51 6.44
CA ALA A 23 -9.41 -4.30 5.72
C ALA A 23 -9.91 -4.55 4.28
N TYR A 24 -9.43 -5.61 3.65
CA TYR A 24 -9.81 -5.98 2.28
C TYR A 24 -11.00 -6.95 2.21
N ARG A 25 -11.38 -7.56 3.31
CA ARG A 25 -12.41 -8.61 3.34
C ARG A 25 -13.76 -8.14 2.83
N GLU A 26 -14.12 -6.88 3.03
CA GLU A 26 -15.37 -6.29 2.53
C GLU A 26 -15.48 -6.26 1.00
N PHE A 27 -14.35 -6.38 0.28
CA PHE A 27 -14.28 -6.37 -1.17
C PHE A 27 -14.16 -7.78 -1.76
N ALA A 28 -14.01 -8.81 -0.92
CA ALA A 28 -13.84 -10.19 -1.33
C ALA A 28 -15.18 -10.81 -1.70
N ASP A 29 -15.38 -11.04 -3.00
CA ASP A 29 -16.63 -11.55 -3.57
C ASP A 29 -16.45 -12.79 -4.45
N SER A 30 -15.24 -13.37 -4.48
CA SER A 30 -14.91 -14.52 -5.33
C SER A 30 -13.69 -15.28 -4.79
N ASP A 31 -13.49 -16.51 -5.29
CA ASP A 31 -12.34 -17.36 -4.92
C ASP A 31 -10.98 -16.71 -5.24
N SER A 32 -10.92 -15.86 -6.26
CA SER A 32 -9.69 -15.12 -6.57
C SER A 32 -9.33 -14.11 -5.48
N TRP A 33 -10.35 -13.53 -4.83
CA TRP A 33 -10.14 -12.68 -3.67
C TRP A 33 -9.63 -13.46 -2.45
N ASP A 34 -10.08 -14.69 -2.25
CA ASP A 34 -9.60 -15.53 -1.14
C ASP A 34 -8.09 -15.75 -1.23
N ARG A 35 -7.58 -16.04 -2.44
CA ARG A 35 -6.14 -16.16 -2.69
C ARG A 35 -5.40 -14.83 -2.48
N TYR A 36 -6.01 -13.73 -2.88
CA TYR A 36 -5.42 -12.41 -2.65
C TYR A 36 -5.37 -12.04 -1.17
N LEU A 37 -6.41 -12.40 -0.40
CA LEU A 37 -6.40 -12.21 1.05
C LEU A 37 -5.30 -13.03 1.75
N GLU A 38 -5.04 -14.25 1.28
CA GLU A 38 -3.91 -15.06 1.78
C GLU A 38 -2.57 -14.38 1.48
N LEU A 39 -2.41 -13.83 0.28
CA LEU A 39 -1.22 -13.08 -0.11
C LEU A 39 -1.02 -11.83 0.75
N ILE A 40 -2.08 -11.09 1.02
CA ILE A 40 -2.07 -9.92 1.93
C ILE A 40 -1.67 -10.33 3.34
N ALA A 41 -2.20 -11.43 3.84
CA ALA A 41 -1.92 -11.92 5.19
C ALA A 41 -0.46 -12.41 5.36
N ASP A 42 0.18 -12.86 4.28
CA ASP A 42 1.56 -13.38 4.32
C ASP A 42 2.60 -12.26 4.20
N VAL A 43 2.74 -11.49 5.25
CA VAL A 43 3.73 -10.40 5.33
C VAL A 43 5.16 -10.94 5.22
N GLY A 44 5.44 -12.07 5.86
CA GLY A 44 6.78 -12.67 5.87
C GLY A 44 7.29 -12.99 4.46
N ALA A 45 6.43 -13.46 3.57
CA ALA A 45 6.81 -13.80 2.21
C ALA A 45 7.25 -12.58 1.38
N ARG A 46 6.73 -11.38 1.65
CA ARG A 46 7.07 -10.19 0.89
C ARG A 46 8.01 -9.21 1.58
N ALA A 47 8.23 -9.37 2.89
CA ALA A 47 9.06 -8.44 3.67
C ALA A 47 10.54 -8.44 3.27
N ASP A 48 11.01 -9.51 2.63
CA ASP A 48 12.39 -9.62 2.14
C ASP A 48 12.60 -8.92 0.78
N ILE A 49 11.54 -8.68 0.03
CA ILE A 49 11.60 -8.11 -1.33
C ILE A 49 10.97 -6.73 -1.44
N ALA A 50 10.12 -6.36 -0.48
CA ALA A 50 9.46 -5.07 -0.42
C ALA A 50 9.45 -4.54 1.01
N LEU A 51 9.25 -3.24 1.18
CA LEU A 51 9.18 -2.62 2.49
C LEU A 51 7.73 -2.68 3.00
N VAL A 52 7.50 -3.42 4.08
CA VAL A 52 6.20 -3.46 4.74
C VAL A 52 6.19 -2.48 5.91
N LEU A 53 5.49 -1.36 5.73
CA LEU A 53 5.30 -0.35 6.77
C LEU A 53 4.01 -0.64 7.53
N ALA A 54 4.07 -0.60 8.84
CA ALA A 54 2.90 -0.74 9.70
C ALA A 54 2.72 0.50 10.58
N ALA A 55 1.46 0.83 10.84
CA ALA A 55 1.06 1.91 11.72
C ALA A 55 0.65 1.34 13.07
N PHE A 56 1.13 1.96 14.14
CA PHE A 56 0.94 1.50 15.51
C PHE A 56 0.36 2.61 16.39
N ASP A 57 -0.46 2.23 17.35
CA ASP A 57 -0.84 3.03 18.50
C ASP A 57 -0.66 2.16 19.75
N ASP A 58 0.22 2.59 20.65
CA ASP A 58 0.57 1.86 21.88
C ASP A 58 0.84 0.36 21.62
N GLY A 59 1.67 0.07 20.62
CA GLY A 59 2.06 -1.28 20.22
C GLY A 59 1.00 -2.09 19.46
N ARG A 60 -0.18 -1.54 19.26
CA ARG A 60 -1.26 -2.18 18.49
C ARG A 60 -1.17 -1.80 17.03
N VAL A 61 -1.24 -2.78 16.14
CA VAL A 61 -1.29 -2.56 14.69
C VAL A 61 -2.63 -1.93 14.29
N LEU A 62 -2.56 -0.81 13.57
CA LEU A 62 -3.72 -0.08 13.05
C LEU A 62 -3.94 -0.31 11.55
N GLY A 63 -2.90 -0.69 10.84
CA GLY A 63 -2.91 -0.91 9.40
C GLY A 63 -1.52 -1.04 8.85
N SER A 64 -1.42 -1.28 7.55
CA SER A 64 -0.11 -1.38 6.88
C SER A 64 -0.21 -0.97 5.41
N ALA A 65 0.96 -0.74 4.82
CA ALA A 65 1.16 -0.55 3.40
C ALA A 65 2.44 -1.26 2.97
N THR A 66 2.45 -1.83 1.78
CA THR A 66 3.65 -2.41 1.18
C THR A 66 4.18 -1.46 0.12
N LEU A 67 5.46 -1.12 0.21
CA LEU A 67 6.15 -0.25 -0.73
C LEU A 67 7.14 -1.06 -1.56
N GLU A 68 6.88 -1.17 -2.86
CA GLU A 68 7.82 -1.74 -3.82
C GLU A 68 8.76 -0.64 -4.32
N LEU A 69 10.06 -0.88 -4.20
CA LEU A 69 11.10 0.06 -4.63
C LEU A 69 11.85 -0.46 -5.86
N ASP A 70 12.42 -1.66 -5.78
CA ASP A 70 13.25 -2.23 -6.84
C ASP A 70 12.75 -3.59 -7.34
N GLN A 71 12.03 -4.32 -6.50
CA GLN A 71 11.51 -5.64 -6.83
C GLN A 71 9.99 -5.67 -6.73
N ARG A 72 9.38 -6.52 -7.53
CA ARG A 72 7.96 -6.80 -7.49
C ARG A 72 7.68 -7.98 -6.55
N ILE A 73 6.57 -7.91 -5.84
CA ILE A 73 6.12 -9.01 -4.98
C ILE A 73 5.44 -10.14 -5.78
N GLU A 74 5.01 -9.88 -7.01
CA GLU A 74 4.44 -10.85 -7.93
C GLU A 74 5.29 -10.92 -9.20
N ASP A 75 5.72 -12.13 -9.56
CA ASP A 75 6.66 -12.37 -10.67
C ASP A 75 6.09 -12.09 -12.05
N ASP A 76 4.77 -12.12 -12.21
CA ASP A 76 4.09 -11.89 -13.48
C ASP A 76 3.82 -10.41 -13.78
N GLU A 77 4.19 -9.53 -12.89
CA GLU A 77 4.07 -8.09 -13.11
C GLU A 77 5.23 -7.52 -13.92
N PRO A 78 4.98 -6.46 -14.73
CA PRO A 78 6.06 -5.76 -15.43
C PRO A 78 7.11 -5.24 -14.48
N VAL A 79 8.37 -5.23 -14.92
CA VAL A 79 9.48 -4.66 -14.13
C VAL A 79 9.18 -3.21 -13.77
N LEU A 80 9.41 -2.87 -12.52
CA LEU A 80 9.24 -1.50 -12.03
C LEU A 80 10.36 -0.61 -12.60
N PRO A 81 10.02 0.48 -13.33
CA PRO A 81 11.04 1.42 -13.79
C PRO A 81 11.87 1.99 -12.63
N PRO A 82 13.18 2.26 -12.82
CA PRO A 82 14.07 2.66 -11.73
C PRO A 82 13.61 3.92 -10.96
N GLU A 83 12.92 4.84 -11.63
CA GLU A 83 12.43 6.09 -11.02
C GLU A 83 11.09 5.93 -10.30
N GLN A 84 10.45 4.76 -10.42
CA GLN A 84 9.12 4.52 -9.86
C GLN A 84 9.18 3.70 -8.58
N ALA A 85 8.26 4.02 -7.67
CA ALA A 85 7.87 3.20 -6.54
C ALA A 85 6.37 2.89 -6.66
N GLU A 86 5.92 1.81 -6.03
CA GLU A 86 4.50 1.46 -6.02
C GLU A 86 4.04 1.11 -4.61
N ILE A 87 2.92 1.71 -4.22
CA ILE A 87 2.25 1.37 -2.95
C ILE A 87 1.23 0.27 -3.23
N ARG A 88 1.32 -0.80 -2.44
CA ARG A 88 0.43 -1.95 -2.54
C ARG A 88 -0.15 -2.30 -1.18
N MET A 89 -1.28 -2.98 -1.19
CA MET A 89 -1.89 -3.58 0.01
C MET A 89 -2.03 -2.58 1.17
N LEU A 90 -2.45 -1.36 0.84
CA LEU A 90 -2.78 -0.35 1.85
C LEU A 90 -4.10 -0.74 2.51
N GLY A 91 -4.07 -1.04 3.79
CA GLY A 91 -5.24 -1.39 4.56
C GLY A 91 -5.19 -0.85 5.98
N VAL A 92 -6.33 -0.38 6.46
CA VAL A 92 -6.51 0.13 7.83
C VAL A 92 -7.60 -0.68 8.51
N ASP A 93 -7.36 -1.06 9.76
CA ASP A 93 -8.36 -1.71 10.60
C ASP A 93 -9.70 -0.96 10.46
N PRO A 94 -10.79 -1.64 10.05
CA PRO A 94 -12.09 -1.01 9.86
C PRO A 94 -12.56 -0.19 11.06
N ASP A 95 -12.25 -0.61 12.27
CA ASP A 95 -12.61 0.08 13.51
C ASP A 95 -11.73 1.31 13.80
N ARG A 96 -10.68 1.51 13.02
CA ARG A 96 -9.72 2.62 13.18
C ARG A 96 -9.70 3.60 12.02
N ARG A 97 -10.60 3.44 11.06
CA ARG A 97 -10.76 4.35 9.92
C ARG A 97 -11.20 5.76 10.37
N GLY A 98 -10.91 6.76 9.53
CA GLY A 98 -11.28 8.15 9.80
C GLY A 98 -10.41 8.85 10.85
N ARG A 99 -9.26 8.29 11.21
CA ARG A 99 -8.35 8.79 12.24
C ARG A 99 -6.97 9.19 11.71
N GLY A 100 -6.81 9.25 10.37
CA GLY A 100 -5.56 9.65 9.73
C GLY A 100 -4.54 8.52 9.56
N VAL A 101 -4.89 7.25 9.81
CA VAL A 101 -3.96 6.12 9.70
C VAL A 101 -3.50 5.92 8.25
N ALA A 102 -4.41 5.90 7.29
CA ALA A 102 -4.06 5.75 5.88
C ALA A 102 -3.15 6.89 5.40
N LYS A 103 -3.45 8.13 5.79
CA LYS A 103 -2.61 9.29 5.45
C LYS A 103 -1.20 9.14 6.04
N ALA A 104 -1.08 8.72 7.29
CA ALA A 104 0.21 8.52 7.95
C ALA A 104 1.03 7.42 7.23
N LEU A 105 0.41 6.32 6.82
CA LEU A 105 1.04 5.26 6.03
C LEU A 105 1.51 5.79 4.67
N MET A 106 0.67 6.55 3.97
CA MET A 106 0.99 7.15 2.68
C MET A 106 2.17 8.11 2.80
N ASP A 107 2.14 9.01 3.78
CA ASP A 107 3.22 9.98 4.03
C ASP A 107 4.56 9.25 4.29
N ALA A 108 4.53 8.16 5.05
CA ALA A 108 5.72 7.33 5.29
C ALA A 108 6.22 6.65 4.02
N CYS A 109 5.33 6.13 3.17
CA CYS A 109 5.71 5.55 1.87
C CYS A 109 6.42 6.59 0.99
N PHE A 110 5.88 7.81 0.93
CA PHE A 110 6.52 8.90 0.17
C PHE A 110 7.90 9.26 0.73
N ALA A 111 8.05 9.32 2.05
CA ALA A 111 9.33 9.62 2.68
C ALA A 111 10.39 8.55 2.37
N TRP A 112 10.03 7.28 2.48
CA TRP A 112 10.92 6.17 2.15
C TRP A 112 11.28 6.12 0.66
N ALA A 113 10.32 6.37 -0.23
CA ALA A 113 10.55 6.41 -1.67
C ALA A 113 11.46 7.58 -2.06
N ALA A 114 11.26 8.76 -1.48
CA ALA A 114 12.14 9.92 -1.70
C ALA A 114 13.58 9.63 -1.25
N LYS A 115 13.76 9.01 -0.10
CA LYS A 115 15.05 8.58 0.41
C LYS A 115 15.76 7.57 -0.50
N ALA A 116 14.98 6.72 -1.19
CA ALA A 116 15.47 5.77 -2.18
C ALA A 116 15.73 6.41 -3.57
N GLY A 117 15.52 7.71 -3.71
CA GLY A 117 15.74 8.44 -4.98
C GLY A 117 14.63 8.28 -6.00
N LYS A 118 13.47 7.79 -5.61
CA LYS A 118 12.31 7.65 -6.50
C LYS A 118 11.65 9.01 -6.77
N THR A 119 11.13 9.17 -7.98
CA THR A 119 10.52 10.45 -8.41
C THR A 119 9.03 10.33 -8.71
N ARG A 120 8.51 9.10 -8.80
CA ARG A 120 7.11 8.85 -9.14
C ARG A 120 6.54 7.71 -8.30
N MET A 121 5.39 7.97 -7.69
CA MET A 121 4.63 6.97 -6.95
C MET A 121 3.43 6.50 -7.76
N LEU A 122 3.32 5.18 -7.92
CA LEU A 122 2.13 4.54 -8.52
C LEU A 122 1.35 3.80 -7.46
N LEU A 123 0.06 3.65 -7.71
CA LEU A 123 -0.80 2.73 -6.98
C LEU A 123 -1.99 2.33 -7.86
N HIS A 124 -2.62 1.23 -7.48
CA HIS A 124 -3.82 0.72 -8.12
C HIS A 124 -4.94 0.58 -7.10
N THR A 125 -6.17 0.70 -7.59
CA THR A 125 -7.37 0.44 -6.81
C THR A 125 -8.46 -0.12 -7.72
N THR A 126 -9.65 -0.35 -7.20
CA THR A 126 -10.79 -0.87 -7.95
C THR A 126 -11.96 0.10 -7.91
N HIS A 127 -12.93 -0.10 -8.81
CA HIS A 127 -14.16 0.71 -8.83
C HIS A 127 -14.97 0.65 -7.54
N ARG A 128 -14.86 -0.43 -6.78
CA ARG A 128 -15.58 -0.60 -5.50
C ARG A 128 -14.95 0.17 -4.34
N MET A 129 -13.67 0.46 -4.42
CA MET A 129 -12.91 1.14 -3.37
C MET A 129 -13.06 2.66 -3.46
N LYS A 130 -14.29 3.15 -3.31
CA LYS A 130 -14.63 4.57 -3.50
C LYS A 130 -13.96 5.51 -2.52
N VAL A 131 -13.82 5.09 -1.26
CA VAL A 131 -13.15 5.88 -0.21
C VAL A 131 -11.67 6.06 -0.55
N ALA A 132 -11.01 4.98 -1.00
CA ALA A 132 -9.61 5.04 -1.42
C ALA A 132 -9.43 5.97 -2.63
N GLN A 133 -10.28 5.86 -3.65
CA GLN A 133 -10.23 6.76 -4.81
C GLN A 133 -10.33 8.24 -4.40
N ALA A 134 -11.29 8.58 -3.55
CA ALA A 134 -11.48 9.95 -3.06
C ALA A 134 -10.24 10.44 -2.28
N MET A 135 -9.66 9.58 -1.47
CA MET A 135 -8.44 9.91 -0.73
C MET A 135 -7.26 10.18 -1.67
N TYR A 136 -7.03 9.34 -2.66
CA TYR A 136 -5.93 9.53 -3.62
C TYR A 136 -6.08 10.82 -4.42
N GLU A 137 -7.30 11.11 -4.90
CA GLU A 137 -7.59 12.35 -5.61
C GLU A 137 -7.36 13.58 -4.71
N ALA A 138 -7.80 13.51 -3.44
CA ALA A 138 -7.57 14.58 -2.46
C ALA A 138 -6.09 14.78 -2.15
N MET A 139 -5.27 13.71 -2.24
CA MET A 139 -3.82 13.77 -2.05
C MET A 139 -3.05 14.20 -3.30
N GLY A 140 -3.74 14.55 -4.39
CA GLY A 140 -3.13 15.04 -5.61
C GLY A 140 -2.66 13.96 -6.58
N PHE A 141 -3.11 12.72 -6.41
CA PHE A 141 -2.87 11.67 -7.41
C PHE A 141 -3.66 11.93 -8.67
N GLU A 142 -3.03 11.71 -9.81
CA GLU A 142 -3.62 11.81 -11.13
C GLU A 142 -3.98 10.42 -11.64
N ARG A 143 -5.18 10.28 -12.17
CA ARG A 143 -5.63 9.02 -12.76
C ARG A 143 -5.02 8.81 -14.14
N LEU A 144 -4.46 7.63 -14.35
CA LEU A 144 -3.93 7.16 -15.63
C LEU A 144 -4.92 6.24 -16.33
N THR A 145 -4.51 5.68 -17.48
CA THR A 145 -5.28 4.68 -18.20
C THR A 145 -5.48 3.43 -17.34
N ASP A 146 -6.72 2.95 -17.29
CA ASP A 146 -7.07 1.74 -16.55
C ASP A 146 -6.41 0.50 -17.18
N ARG A 147 -6.04 -0.47 -16.34
CA ARG A 147 -5.58 -1.78 -16.78
C ARG A 147 -6.74 -2.76 -16.74
N THR A 148 -7.13 -3.27 -17.92
CA THR A 148 -8.21 -4.26 -18.04
C THR A 148 -7.61 -5.65 -18.27
N PHE A 149 -8.05 -6.62 -17.47
CA PHE A 149 -7.65 -8.02 -17.59
C PHE A 149 -8.60 -8.78 -18.49
N PRO A 150 -8.18 -9.95 -19.04
CA PRO A 150 -9.00 -10.76 -19.98
C PRO A 150 -10.35 -11.19 -19.41
N ASP A 151 -10.48 -11.36 -18.10
CA ASP A 151 -11.73 -11.70 -17.41
C ASP A 151 -12.68 -10.51 -17.19
N GLY A 152 -12.27 -9.32 -17.65
CA GLY A 152 -13.04 -8.07 -17.48
C GLY A 152 -12.76 -7.31 -16.19
N PHE A 153 -11.90 -7.81 -15.31
CA PHE A 153 -11.48 -7.09 -14.12
C PHE A 153 -10.70 -5.84 -14.51
N VAL A 154 -10.97 -4.72 -13.84
CA VAL A 154 -10.33 -3.43 -14.14
C VAL A 154 -9.59 -2.91 -12.90
N LEU A 155 -8.30 -2.63 -13.06
CA LEU A 155 -7.51 -1.87 -12.11
C LEU A 155 -7.46 -0.40 -12.52
N LEU A 156 -7.85 0.47 -11.62
CA LEU A 156 -7.67 1.92 -11.75
C LEU A 156 -6.24 2.24 -11.35
N THR A 157 -5.52 2.99 -12.18
CA THR A 157 -4.13 3.36 -11.95
C THR A 157 -4.02 4.84 -11.63
N TYR A 158 -3.30 5.16 -10.57
CA TYR A 158 -3.02 6.52 -10.12
C TYR A 158 -1.52 6.75 -10.01
N GLN A 159 -1.08 7.98 -10.25
CA GLN A 159 0.29 8.39 -10.05
C GLN A 159 0.38 9.76 -9.37
N ARG A 160 1.50 9.96 -8.69
CA ARG A 160 1.87 11.26 -8.14
C ARG A 160 3.38 11.40 -8.14
N ALA A 161 3.88 12.61 -8.41
CA ALA A 161 5.30 12.94 -8.27
C ALA A 161 5.72 12.83 -6.78
N ILE A 162 6.94 12.35 -6.57
CA ILE A 162 7.57 12.28 -5.25
C ILE A 162 8.47 13.51 -5.12
N GLU A 163 8.22 14.34 -4.09
CA GLU A 163 9.09 15.47 -3.78
C GLU A 163 10.46 14.96 -3.34
N PRO A 164 11.57 15.56 -3.86
CA PRO A 164 12.90 15.18 -3.43
C PRO A 164 13.07 15.36 -1.91
N GLU A 165 13.88 14.49 -1.29
CA GLU A 165 14.27 14.69 0.09
C GLU A 165 14.97 16.05 0.24
N ALA A 166 14.56 16.85 1.24
CA ALA A 166 15.17 18.15 1.49
C ALA A 166 16.66 17.98 1.76
N ARG A 167 17.50 18.65 0.96
CA ARG A 167 18.94 18.71 1.24
C ARG A 167 19.11 19.43 2.57
N GLN A 168 19.67 18.74 3.54
CA GLN A 168 20.12 19.42 4.76
C GLN A 168 21.27 20.37 4.39
N PRO A 169 21.25 21.61 4.87
CA PRO A 169 22.33 22.55 4.64
C PRO A 169 23.66 22.10 5.24
#